data_676be378066f1ae6de835c32671d88e6
#
_entry.id   676be378066f1ae6de835c32671d88e6
#
_cell.length_a   1.000
_cell.length_b   1.000
_cell.length_c   1.000
_cell.angle_alpha   90.00
_cell.angle_beta   90.00
_cell.angle_gamma   90.00
#
_symmetry.space_group_name_H-M   'P 1'
#
loop_
_entity.id
_entity.type
_entity.pdbx_description
1 polymer ?
#
loop_
_entity_poly.entity_id
_entity_poly.type
_entity_poly.pdbx_seq_one_letter_code
_entity_poly.pdbx_strand_id
1 'polypeptide(L)'
;MAPTEVDAKSELIHKHLLSLPEYQNLISIHTFIGSLPGEVRTKPLIEQAFSENKSVMIPVYHGVDKPPSHSLIHSLNSLGMTQFGIEQPTEESIIPSEITDVDLILVPCVAVDKSGNRIGMGGGFYDRILKNLSIIKIALTFDFQFIETLPAEEHDIKVNFVVTEKGITQIKG
;
A
#
# COMPACT_ATOMS: atom_id res chain seq x y z
N MET A 1 -7.99 -17.22 5.10
CA MET A 1 -7.13 -17.82 4.03
C MET A 1 -5.91 -18.48 4.67
N ALA A 2 -5.50 -19.64 4.14
CA ALA A 2 -4.23 -20.23 4.51
C ALA A 2 -3.04 -19.37 4.03
N PRO A 3 -1.88 -19.41 4.70
CA PRO A 3 -0.71 -18.62 4.27
C PRO A 3 -0.32 -18.84 2.81
N THR A 4 -0.31 -20.10 2.36
CA THR A 4 -0.02 -20.46 0.96
C THR A 4 -1.02 -19.90 -0.05
N GLU A 5 -2.29 -19.75 0.33
CA GLU A 5 -3.30 -19.11 -0.51
C GLU A 5 -3.09 -17.61 -0.58
N VAL A 6 -2.71 -16.98 0.54
CA VAL A 6 -2.36 -15.56 0.59
C VAL A 6 -1.18 -15.27 -0.34
N ASP A 7 -0.13 -16.09 -0.29
CA ASP A 7 1.06 -15.92 -1.12
C ASP A 7 0.72 -16.08 -2.61
N ALA A 8 -0.01 -17.12 -2.99
CA ALA A 8 -0.41 -17.36 -4.38
C ALA A 8 -1.29 -16.24 -4.94
N LYS A 9 -2.25 -15.74 -4.17
CA LYS A 9 -3.10 -14.62 -4.58
C LYS A 9 -2.31 -13.31 -4.65
N SER A 10 -1.39 -13.08 -3.72
CA SER A 10 -0.52 -11.90 -3.76
C SER A 10 0.36 -11.89 -5.02
N GLU A 11 0.85 -13.04 -5.45
CA GLU A 11 1.62 -13.15 -6.70
C GLU A 11 0.78 -12.76 -7.93
N LEU A 12 -0.50 -13.16 -7.99
CA LEU A 12 -1.40 -12.74 -9.06
C LEU A 12 -1.68 -11.23 -9.03
N ILE A 13 -1.86 -10.67 -7.84
CA ILE A 13 -2.03 -9.23 -7.65
C ILE A 13 -0.79 -8.48 -8.15
N HIS A 14 0.41 -8.95 -7.82
CA HIS A 14 1.66 -8.36 -8.32
C HIS A 14 1.73 -8.41 -9.85
N LYS A 15 1.38 -9.54 -10.47
CA LYS A 15 1.33 -9.68 -11.92
C LYS A 15 0.43 -8.63 -12.58
N HIS A 16 -0.77 -8.44 -12.02
CA HIS A 16 -1.69 -7.43 -12.52
C HIS A 16 -1.14 -6.01 -12.33
N LEU A 17 -0.61 -5.69 -11.15
CA LEU A 17 0.00 -4.38 -10.89
C LEU A 17 1.14 -4.07 -11.86
N LEU A 18 2.05 -5.03 -12.08
CA LEU A 18 3.18 -4.89 -13.01
C LEU A 18 2.75 -4.68 -14.47
N SER A 19 1.54 -5.10 -14.84
CA SER A 19 0.98 -4.87 -16.17
C SER A 19 0.33 -3.49 -16.36
N LEU A 20 0.12 -2.75 -15.26
CA LEU A 20 -0.52 -1.44 -15.30
C LEU A 20 0.44 -0.38 -15.85
N PRO A 21 0.07 0.36 -16.93
CA PRO A 21 0.94 1.39 -17.50
C PRO A 21 1.40 2.44 -16.50
N GLU A 22 0.53 2.82 -15.55
CA GLU A 22 0.82 3.76 -14.49
C GLU A 22 1.95 3.26 -13.57
N TYR A 23 2.07 1.95 -13.39
CA TYR A 23 3.17 1.35 -12.62
C TYR A 23 4.45 1.20 -13.44
N GLN A 24 4.34 0.86 -14.71
CA GLN A 24 5.52 0.58 -15.57
C GLN A 24 6.42 1.80 -15.77
N ASN A 25 5.82 2.99 -15.87
CA ASN A 25 6.53 4.21 -16.23
C ASN A 25 7.05 5.04 -15.03
N LEU A 26 6.79 4.59 -13.81
CA LEU A 26 7.23 5.31 -12.60
C LEU A 26 8.64 4.91 -12.18
N ILE A 27 9.28 5.80 -11.41
CA ILE A 27 10.61 5.62 -10.84
C ILE A 27 10.58 5.49 -9.31
N SER A 28 9.46 5.83 -8.69
CA SER A 28 9.32 5.84 -7.23
C SER A 28 7.93 5.39 -6.79
N ILE A 29 7.88 4.56 -5.74
CA ILE A 29 6.63 4.09 -5.14
C ILE A 29 6.64 4.29 -3.62
N HIS A 30 5.47 4.58 -3.07
CA HIS A 30 5.21 4.38 -1.65
C HIS A 30 4.39 3.10 -1.47
N THR A 31 4.76 2.26 -0.54
CA THR A 31 4.06 0.99 -0.27
C THR A 31 4.04 0.66 1.21
N PHE A 32 3.26 -0.33 1.58
CA PHE A 32 3.21 -0.88 2.93
C PHE A 32 3.96 -2.22 2.99
N ILE A 33 4.30 -2.67 4.20
CA ILE A 33 4.81 -4.02 4.43
C ILE A 33 3.62 -4.91 4.78
N GLY A 34 3.15 -5.68 3.81
CA GLY A 34 1.99 -6.55 3.96
C GLY A 34 2.32 -7.81 4.75
N SER A 35 2.27 -7.73 6.07
CA SER A 35 2.56 -8.83 6.98
C SER A 35 1.36 -9.22 7.86
N LEU A 36 0.36 -8.35 7.97
CA LEU A 36 -0.81 -8.60 8.80
C LEU A 36 -1.80 -9.57 8.12
N PRO A 37 -2.67 -10.25 8.91
CA PRO A 37 -3.74 -11.05 8.34
C PRO A 37 -4.66 -10.23 7.42
N GLY A 38 -4.96 -10.77 6.24
CA GLY A 38 -5.80 -10.09 5.25
C GLY A 38 -5.09 -9.07 4.37
N GLU A 39 -3.79 -8.86 4.55
CA GLU A 39 -2.99 -8.00 3.68
C GLU A 39 -2.31 -8.78 2.55
N VAL A 40 -2.23 -8.13 1.40
CA VAL A 40 -1.41 -8.58 0.27
C VAL A 40 0.06 -8.54 0.67
N ARG A 41 0.80 -9.60 0.37
CA ARG A 41 2.24 -9.70 0.64
C ARG A 41 3.01 -8.82 -0.32
N THR A 42 3.65 -7.76 0.19
CA THR A 42 4.32 -6.75 -0.65
C THR A 42 5.84 -6.90 -0.72
N LYS A 43 6.46 -7.69 0.14
CA LYS A 43 7.93 -7.88 0.12
C LYS A 43 8.47 -8.34 -1.25
N PRO A 44 7.88 -9.34 -1.93
CA PRO A 44 8.35 -9.71 -3.27
C PRO A 44 8.21 -8.58 -4.30
N LEU A 45 7.16 -7.77 -4.18
CA LEU A 45 6.94 -6.59 -5.03
C LEU A 45 8.01 -5.51 -4.77
N ILE A 46 8.40 -5.32 -3.51
CA ILE A 46 9.46 -4.38 -3.12
C ILE A 46 10.81 -4.84 -3.69
N GLU A 47 11.13 -6.14 -3.60
CA GLU A 47 12.35 -6.70 -4.19
C GLU A 47 12.37 -6.54 -5.72
N GLN A 48 11.22 -6.74 -6.37
CA GLN A 48 11.08 -6.48 -7.81
C GLN A 48 11.34 -5.00 -8.13
N ALA A 49 10.76 -4.07 -7.36
CA ALA A 49 10.99 -2.64 -7.54
C ALA A 49 12.47 -2.26 -7.39
N PHE A 50 13.18 -2.84 -6.42
CA PHE A 50 14.62 -2.66 -6.29
C PHE A 50 15.39 -3.18 -7.51
N SER A 51 15.02 -4.34 -8.04
CA SER A 51 15.67 -4.91 -9.24
C SER A 51 15.46 -4.04 -10.48
N GLU A 52 14.37 -3.28 -10.52
CA GLU A 52 14.05 -2.32 -11.57
C GLU A 52 14.63 -0.91 -11.31
N ASN A 53 15.45 -0.74 -10.27
CA ASN A 53 16.01 0.54 -9.83
C ASN A 53 14.95 1.59 -9.47
N LYS A 54 13.78 1.17 -9.02
CA LYS A 54 12.77 2.07 -8.50
C LYS A 54 13.08 2.43 -7.05
N SER A 55 12.84 3.68 -6.68
CA SER A 55 12.88 4.11 -5.28
C SER A 55 11.66 3.60 -4.53
N VAL A 56 11.86 3.05 -3.35
CA VAL A 56 10.79 2.52 -2.51
C VAL A 56 10.74 3.30 -1.20
N MET A 57 9.57 3.83 -0.90
CA MET A 57 9.27 4.51 0.34
C MET A 57 8.20 3.74 1.11
N ILE A 58 8.32 3.69 2.42
CA ILE A 58 7.33 3.06 3.30
C ILE A 58 6.96 4.00 4.46
N PRO A 59 5.76 3.84 5.03
CA PRO A 59 5.36 4.63 6.18
C PRO A 59 6.10 4.16 7.44
N VAL A 60 6.33 5.11 8.34
CA VAL A 60 6.85 4.86 9.69
C VAL A 60 5.78 5.23 10.70
N TYR A 61 5.38 4.26 11.49
CA TYR A 61 4.37 4.40 12.53
C TYR A 61 5.01 4.75 13.87
N HIS A 62 4.54 5.84 14.47
CA HIS A 62 5.06 6.37 15.73
C HIS A 62 4.08 6.21 16.91
N GLY A 63 2.92 5.60 16.69
CA GLY A 63 1.82 5.51 17.64
C GLY A 63 0.56 6.22 17.16
N VAL A 64 -0.56 5.99 17.83
CA VAL A 64 -1.90 6.48 17.42
C VAL A 64 -1.97 7.99 17.36
N ASP A 65 -1.35 8.67 18.32
CA ASP A 65 -1.45 10.14 18.48
C ASP A 65 -0.37 10.92 17.69
N LYS A 66 0.51 10.22 17.00
CA LYS A 66 1.58 10.86 16.23
C LYS A 66 1.29 10.84 14.74
N PRO A 67 1.67 11.88 13.99
CA PRO A 67 1.56 11.85 12.55
C PRO A 67 2.48 10.76 11.98
N PRO A 68 2.09 10.10 10.87
CA PRO A 68 2.99 9.23 10.15
C PRO A 68 4.16 10.02 9.59
N SER A 69 5.33 9.38 9.54
CA SER A 69 6.45 9.84 8.72
C SER A 69 6.76 8.80 7.65
N HIS A 70 7.71 9.08 6.78
CA HIS A 70 8.04 8.23 5.64
C HIS A 70 9.54 8.02 5.58
N SER A 71 9.94 6.82 5.16
CA SER A 71 11.34 6.46 5.00
C SER A 71 11.57 5.81 3.63
N LEU A 72 12.60 6.27 2.93
CA LEU A 72 13.19 5.47 1.86
C LEU A 72 13.79 4.20 2.45
N ILE A 73 13.71 3.11 1.69
CA ILE A 73 14.39 1.86 1.99
C ILE A 73 15.16 1.37 0.76
N HIS A 74 16.32 0.79 0.98
CA HIS A 74 17.16 0.21 -0.06
C HIS A 74 17.31 -1.31 0.08
N SER A 75 16.82 -1.86 1.18
CA SER A 75 16.86 -3.30 1.47
C SER A 75 15.80 -3.66 2.49
N LEU A 76 15.20 -4.84 2.36
CA LEU A 76 14.32 -5.40 3.38
C LEU A 76 15.04 -5.75 4.69
N ASN A 77 16.39 -5.87 4.65
CA ASN A 77 17.21 -6.11 5.85
C ASN A 77 17.24 -4.91 6.82
N SER A 78 16.82 -3.72 6.37
CA SER A 78 16.70 -2.54 7.23
C SER A 78 15.45 -2.54 8.11
N LEU A 79 14.55 -3.51 7.90
CA LEU A 79 13.29 -3.61 8.64
C LEU A 79 13.48 -4.34 9.97
N GLY A 80 12.76 -3.88 10.98
CA GLY A 80 12.63 -4.53 12.28
C GLY A 80 11.18 -4.54 12.75
N MET A 81 10.87 -5.47 13.65
CA MET A 81 9.54 -5.56 14.24
C MET A 81 9.39 -4.54 15.38
N THR A 82 8.38 -3.70 15.30
CA THR A 82 8.05 -2.76 16.38
C THR A 82 7.30 -3.45 17.51
N GLN A 83 7.21 -2.78 18.67
CA GLN A 83 6.35 -3.21 19.79
C GLN A 83 4.86 -3.32 19.42
N PHE A 84 4.45 -2.73 18.29
CA PHE A 84 3.07 -2.78 17.76
C PHE A 84 2.82 -3.95 16.82
N GLY A 85 3.82 -4.81 16.58
CA GLY A 85 3.72 -5.92 15.64
C GLY A 85 3.77 -5.51 14.17
N ILE A 86 4.28 -4.31 13.89
CA ILE A 86 4.43 -3.76 12.54
C ILE A 86 5.90 -3.81 12.14
N GLU A 87 6.18 -4.30 10.95
CA GLU A 87 7.52 -4.20 10.37
C GLU A 87 7.72 -2.82 9.73
N GLN A 88 8.79 -2.16 10.12
CA GLN A 88 9.21 -0.87 9.55
C GLN A 88 10.74 -0.70 9.72
N PRO A 89 11.37 0.33 9.13
CA PRO A 89 12.79 0.57 9.34
C PRO A 89 13.11 0.69 10.84
N THR A 90 14.23 0.10 11.25
CA THR A 90 14.77 0.36 12.59
C THR A 90 15.12 1.84 12.73
N GLU A 91 15.15 2.38 13.94
CA GLU A 91 15.44 3.81 14.17
C GLU A 91 16.74 4.26 13.48
N GLU A 92 17.75 3.39 13.47
CA GLU A 92 19.06 3.64 12.82
C GLU A 92 19.01 3.57 11.29
N SER A 93 17.97 2.93 10.74
CA SER A 93 17.80 2.71 9.30
C SER A 93 16.80 3.68 8.65
N ILE A 94 16.18 4.56 9.42
CA ILE A 94 15.24 5.56 8.88
C ILE A 94 15.98 6.56 7.99
N ILE A 95 15.56 6.64 6.74
CA ILE A 95 15.98 7.67 5.79
C ILE A 95 14.77 8.57 5.55
N PRO A 96 14.64 9.70 6.28
CA PRO A 96 13.48 10.57 6.21
C PRO A 96 13.21 11.06 4.78
N SER A 97 11.97 11.02 4.36
CA SER A 97 11.57 11.37 2.99
C SER A 97 10.16 11.94 2.97
N GLU A 98 9.86 12.77 1.98
CA GLU A 98 8.55 13.38 1.81
C GLU A 98 7.67 12.53 0.91
N ILE A 99 6.42 12.30 1.32
CA ILE A 99 5.45 11.51 0.55
C ILE A 99 5.15 12.10 -0.83
N THR A 100 5.38 13.39 -1.01
CA THR A 100 5.22 14.10 -2.29
C THR A 100 6.29 13.73 -3.33
N ASP A 101 7.34 13.05 -2.93
CA ASP A 101 8.46 12.67 -3.80
C ASP A 101 8.24 11.32 -4.51
N VAL A 102 7.05 10.72 -4.36
CA VAL A 102 6.71 9.47 -5.03
C VAL A 102 5.69 9.67 -6.15
N ASP A 103 5.78 8.83 -7.17
CA ASP A 103 4.89 8.86 -8.33
C ASP A 103 3.54 8.20 -8.03
N LEU A 104 3.53 7.20 -7.13
CA LEU A 104 2.39 6.36 -6.87
C LEU A 104 2.42 5.81 -5.44
N ILE A 105 1.24 5.66 -4.83
CA ILE A 105 1.09 5.02 -3.53
C ILE A 105 0.23 3.76 -3.63
N LEU A 106 0.77 2.66 -3.08
CA LEU A 106 0.04 1.40 -2.86
C LEU A 106 -0.57 1.44 -1.46
N VAL A 107 -1.85 1.18 -1.37
CA VAL A 107 -2.63 1.36 -0.15
C VAL A 107 -3.21 0.02 0.30
N PRO A 108 -3.02 -0.38 1.57
CA PRO A 108 -3.73 -1.52 2.14
C PRO A 108 -5.17 -1.11 2.50
N CYS A 109 -6.06 -2.08 2.51
CA CYS A 109 -7.42 -1.89 3.00
C CYS A 109 -8.01 -3.19 3.56
N VAL A 110 -8.97 -3.05 4.46
CA VAL A 110 -9.81 -4.15 4.93
C VAL A 110 -10.91 -4.43 3.92
N ALA A 111 -11.45 -3.38 3.32
CA ALA A 111 -12.39 -3.45 2.21
C ALA A 111 -12.26 -2.19 1.33
N VAL A 112 -12.59 -2.33 0.07
CA VAL A 112 -12.73 -1.23 -0.91
C VAL A 112 -13.96 -1.48 -1.77
N ASP A 113 -14.62 -0.42 -2.21
CA ASP A 113 -15.81 -0.51 -3.04
C ASP A 113 -15.56 -0.08 -4.50
N LYS A 114 -16.59 -0.27 -5.34
CA LYS A 114 -16.55 0.09 -6.77
C LYS A 114 -16.44 1.61 -7.02
N SER A 115 -16.68 2.42 -6.01
CA SER A 115 -16.52 3.88 -6.06
C SER A 115 -15.14 4.34 -5.58
N GLY A 116 -14.28 3.41 -5.14
CA GLY A 116 -12.94 3.69 -4.63
C GLY A 116 -12.88 4.09 -3.16
N ASN A 117 -14.00 4.04 -2.45
CA ASN A 117 -14.01 4.24 -1.00
C ASN A 117 -13.37 3.04 -0.33
N ARG A 118 -12.58 3.26 0.72
CA ARG A 118 -11.89 2.19 1.43
C ARG A 118 -12.05 2.29 2.94
N ILE A 119 -12.04 1.14 3.58
CA ILE A 119 -11.99 1.02 5.03
C ILE A 119 -10.64 0.39 5.41
N GLY A 120 -9.91 1.06 6.32
CA GLY A 120 -8.73 0.54 6.98
C GLY A 120 -9.05 -0.08 8.34
N MET A 121 -8.02 -0.31 9.14
CA MET A 121 -8.15 -0.91 10.49
C MET A 121 -8.69 0.04 11.57
N GLY A 122 -9.28 1.17 11.20
CA GLY A 122 -9.95 2.11 12.11
C GLY A 122 -9.06 3.17 12.77
N GLY A 123 -7.74 3.12 12.58
CA GLY A 123 -6.81 4.11 13.16
C GLY A 123 -6.64 5.40 12.32
N GLY A 124 -7.28 5.53 11.16
CA GLY A 124 -7.13 6.69 10.28
C GLY A 124 -5.72 6.93 9.77
N PHE A 125 -4.84 5.92 9.86
CA PHE A 125 -3.42 6.07 9.53
C PHE A 125 -3.23 6.45 8.06
N TYR A 126 -3.84 5.69 7.13
CA TYR A 126 -3.76 5.99 5.71
C TYR A 126 -4.56 7.22 5.30
N ASP A 127 -5.64 7.58 6.02
CA ASP A 127 -6.37 8.82 5.75
C ASP A 127 -5.50 10.04 6.01
N ARG A 128 -4.68 9.99 7.07
CA ARG A 128 -3.67 11.03 7.34
C ARG A 128 -2.57 11.09 6.28
N ILE A 129 -2.09 9.93 5.79
CA ILE A 129 -1.08 9.85 4.74
C ILE A 129 -1.63 10.40 3.41
N LEU A 130 -2.84 10.02 3.05
CA LEU A 130 -3.43 10.33 1.74
C LEU A 130 -3.98 11.76 1.64
N LYS A 131 -4.15 12.43 2.79
CA LYS A 131 -4.72 13.77 2.84
C LYS A 131 -3.90 14.75 2.00
N ASN A 132 -4.59 15.45 1.10
CA ASN A 132 -4.00 16.45 0.19
C ASN A 132 -2.97 15.90 -0.82
N LEU A 133 -2.94 14.58 -1.06
CA LEU A 133 -2.07 13.99 -2.07
C LEU A 133 -2.78 13.90 -3.42
N SER A 134 -2.14 14.44 -4.45
CA SER A 134 -2.62 14.38 -5.85
C SER A 134 -2.04 13.19 -6.64
N ILE A 135 -1.19 12.37 -6.02
CA ILE A 135 -0.58 11.20 -6.65
C ILE A 135 -1.57 10.06 -6.86
N ILE A 136 -1.24 9.14 -7.77
CA ILE A 136 -2.05 7.95 -8.05
C ILE A 136 -2.06 7.03 -6.83
N LYS A 137 -3.26 6.61 -6.44
CA LYS A 137 -3.54 5.72 -5.30
C LYS A 137 -4.08 4.40 -5.83
N ILE A 138 -3.41 3.30 -5.51
CA ILE A 138 -3.82 1.96 -5.91
C ILE A 138 -4.07 1.12 -4.66
N ALA A 139 -5.28 0.62 -4.47
CA ALA A 139 -5.56 -0.36 -3.45
C ALA A 139 -5.10 -1.75 -3.90
N LEU A 140 -4.25 -2.39 -3.11
CA LEU A 140 -3.93 -3.81 -3.26
C LEU A 140 -4.77 -4.61 -2.27
N THR A 141 -5.62 -5.49 -2.77
CA THR A 141 -6.58 -6.22 -1.95
C THR A 141 -6.97 -7.55 -2.58
N PHE A 142 -7.52 -8.47 -1.79
CA PHE A 142 -8.09 -9.70 -2.33
C PHE A 142 -9.51 -9.45 -2.83
N ASP A 143 -9.95 -10.20 -3.84
CA ASP A 143 -11.24 -10.01 -4.48
C ASP A 143 -12.44 -10.02 -3.50
N PHE A 144 -12.39 -10.85 -2.46
CA PHE A 144 -13.46 -10.88 -1.45
C PHE A 144 -13.56 -9.60 -0.59
N GLN A 145 -12.53 -8.76 -0.60
CA GLN A 145 -12.51 -7.45 0.06
C GLN A 145 -12.99 -6.32 -0.88
N PHE A 146 -13.10 -6.61 -2.19
CA PHE A 146 -13.63 -5.67 -3.19
C PHE A 146 -15.13 -5.86 -3.31
N ILE A 147 -15.88 -4.95 -2.73
CA ILE A 147 -17.34 -5.06 -2.55
C ILE A 147 -18.12 -4.00 -3.34
N GLU A 148 -19.42 -4.12 -3.37
CA GLU A 148 -20.28 -3.23 -4.17
C GLU A 148 -20.26 -1.79 -3.64
N THR A 149 -20.51 -1.59 -2.35
CA THR A 149 -20.64 -0.26 -1.74
C THR A 149 -20.20 -0.31 -0.28
N LEU A 150 -19.47 0.72 0.13
CA LEU A 150 -19.12 1.02 1.53
C LEU A 150 -19.88 2.27 1.98
N PRO A 151 -20.18 2.38 3.29
CA PRO A 151 -20.52 3.68 3.87
C PRO A 151 -19.34 4.63 3.63
N ALA A 152 -19.60 5.76 3.05
CA ALA A 152 -18.58 6.75 2.72
C ALA A 152 -19.05 8.15 3.14
N GLU A 153 -18.11 8.96 3.59
CA GLU A 153 -18.30 10.37 3.90
C GLU A 153 -17.70 11.22 2.79
N GLU A 154 -18.18 12.47 2.64
CA GLU A 154 -17.73 13.36 1.56
C GLU A 154 -16.23 13.63 1.58
N HIS A 155 -15.59 13.53 2.74
CA HIS A 155 -14.17 13.77 2.92
C HIS A 155 -13.29 12.50 2.78
N ASP A 156 -13.87 11.34 2.53
CA ASP A 156 -13.13 10.11 2.32
C ASP A 156 -12.28 10.18 1.04
N ILE A 157 -11.04 9.73 1.16
CA ILE A 157 -10.09 9.78 0.05
C ILE A 157 -10.17 8.50 -0.75
N LYS A 158 -10.64 8.64 -1.98
CA LYS A 158 -10.80 7.52 -2.91
C LYS A 158 -9.47 7.09 -3.52
N VAL A 159 -9.39 5.80 -3.85
CA VAL A 159 -8.31 5.27 -4.69
C VAL A 159 -8.65 5.44 -6.18
N ASN A 160 -7.62 5.42 -7.03
CA ASN A 160 -7.77 5.52 -8.48
C ASN A 160 -7.93 4.15 -9.14
N PHE A 161 -7.31 3.12 -8.54
CA PHE A 161 -7.37 1.75 -9.01
C PHE A 161 -7.53 0.79 -7.85
N VAL A 162 -8.18 -0.34 -8.12
CA VAL A 162 -8.21 -1.52 -7.26
C VAL A 162 -7.58 -2.67 -8.02
N VAL A 163 -6.58 -3.32 -7.43
CA VAL A 163 -5.91 -4.49 -8.00
C VAL A 163 -6.15 -5.69 -7.10
N THR A 164 -6.78 -6.71 -7.67
CA THR A 164 -7.06 -7.99 -6.99
C THR A 164 -6.42 -9.16 -7.74
N GLU A 165 -6.48 -10.37 -7.19
CA GLU A 165 -6.04 -11.57 -7.89
C GLU A 165 -6.86 -11.88 -9.16
N LYS A 166 -8.02 -11.23 -9.34
CA LYS A 166 -8.88 -11.38 -10.51
C LYS A 166 -8.62 -10.32 -11.60
N GLY A 167 -7.94 -9.25 -11.29
CA GLY A 167 -7.62 -8.20 -12.27
C GLY A 167 -7.55 -6.80 -11.70
N ILE A 168 -7.58 -5.83 -12.61
CA ILE A 168 -7.48 -4.40 -12.33
C ILE A 168 -8.84 -3.75 -12.59
N THR A 169 -9.27 -2.92 -11.66
CA THR A 169 -10.44 -2.06 -11.83
C THR A 169 -10.01 -0.61 -11.70
N GLN A 170 -10.20 0.17 -12.78
CA GLN A 170 -10.04 1.62 -12.71
C GLN A 170 -11.30 2.25 -12.13
N ILE A 171 -11.14 3.07 -11.11
CA ILE A 171 -12.25 3.80 -10.50
C ILE A 171 -12.56 5.01 -11.36
N LYS A 172 -13.81 5.11 -11.77
CA LYS A 172 -14.31 6.29 -12.51
C LYS A 172 -14.60 7.40 -11.49
N GLY A 173 -13.96 8.52 -11.67
CA GLY A 173 -14.19 9.74 -10.87
C GLY A 173 -15.56 10.35 -11.13
#